data_d9cb055e534291f636c463f7bbac7bb9
#
_entry.id   d9cb055e534291f636c463f7bbac7bb9
#
_cell.length_a   1.000
_cell.length_b   1.000
_cell.length_c   1.000
_cell.angle_alpha   90.00
_cell.angle_beta   90.00
_cell.angle_gamma   90.00
#
_symmetry.space_group_name_H-M   'P 1'
#
loop_
_entity.id
_entity.type
_entity.pdbx_description
1 polymer ?
#
loop_
_entity_poly.entity_id
_entity_poly.type
_entity_poly.pdbx_seq_one_letter_code
_entity_poly.pdbx_strand_id
1 'polypeptide(L)'
;MNIAHRFRIYPNREQEVLLAKTFGCCRFLYNQMLNDKIREYEATKKMLRNTPAMYKKAYPFLKEVDSLALANVQMHLEKAYKNFFRNPKIGFPKFKSKHRSRKSYTTNVVNGNIQVEDHRIKLPKLKWIRMKKHRDIAEKYCLKSVTISMEPSGKYYASLLYEKSDCENQA
;
A
#
# COMPACT_ATOMS: atom_id res chain seq x y z
N MET A 1 -16.65 13.40 -0.67
CA MET A 1 -16.41 12.85 -2.03
C MET A 1 -14.92 12.74 -2.26
N ASN A 2 -14.45 11.58 -2.71
CA ASN A 2 -13.03 11.33 -2.94
C ASN A 2 -12.65 11.47 -4.41
N ILE A 3 -11.46 12.01 -4.66
CA ILE A 3 -10.94 12.15 -6.02
C ILE A 3 -9.58 11.45 -6.06
N ALA A 4 -9.36 10.65 -7.09
CA ALA A 4 -8.06 10.01 -7.32
C ALA A 4 -7.44 10.50 -8.62
N HIS A 5 -6.17 10.87 -8.56
CA HIS A 5 -5.40 11.28 -9.74
C HIS A 5 -4.17 10.39 -9.88
N ARG A 6 -3.96 9.86 -11.07
CA ARG A 6 -2.82 8.98 -11.38
C ARG A 6 -1.78 9.75 -12.18
N PHE A 7 -0.55 9.83 -11.65
CA PHE A 7 0.55 10.53 -12.30
C PHE A 7 1.71 9.57 -12.51
N ARG A 8 2.45 9.77 -13.60
CA ARG A 8 3.67 9.02 -13.83
C ARG A 8 4.79 9.49 -12.92
N ILE A 9 5.52 8.56 -12.32
CA ILE A 9 6.72 8.86 -11.53
C ILE A 9 7.96 8.24 -12.18
N TYR A 10 9.12 8.83 -11.92
CA TYR A 10 10.38 8.44 -12.52
C TYR A 10 11.42 8.17 -11.42
N PRO A 11 11.36 7.01 -10.77
CA PRO A 11 12.32 6.69 -9.72
C PRO A 11 13.72 6.49 -10.30
N ASN A 12 14.73 6.86 -9.51
CA ASN A 12 16.11 6.55 -9.85
C ASN A 12 16.40 5.07 -9.53
N ARG A 13 17.62 4.62 -9.79
CA ARG A 13 18.00 3.22 -9.60
C ARG A 13 17.82 2.74 -8.17
N GLU A 14 18.27 3.53 -7.18
CA GLU A 14 18.12 3.19 -5.77
C GLU A 14 16.65 3.10 -5.36
N GLN A 15 15.85 4.02 -5.86
CA GLN A 15 14.41 4.03 -5.57
C GLN A 15 13.71 2.84 -6.23
N GLU A 16 14.11 2.45 -7.43
CA GLU A 16 13.57 1.26 -8.09
C GLU A 16 13.85 -0.01 -7.28
N VAL A 17 15.07 -0.12 -6.73
CA VAL A 17 15.44 -1.25 -5.88
C VAL A 17 14.57 -1.29 -4.63
N LEU A 18 14.38 -0.14 -3.98
CA LEU A 18 13.56 -0.08 -2.76
C LEU A 18 12.07 -0.31 -3.08
N LEU A 19 11.58 0.15 -4.22
CA LEU A 19 10.22 -0.14 -4.66
C LEU A 19 10.02 -1.64 -4.89
N ALA A 20 10.97 -2.31 -5.54
CA ALA A 20 10.91 -3.75 -5.74
C ALA A 20 10.88 -4.50 -4.40
N LYS A 21 11.70 -4.07 -3.44
CA LYS A 21 11.68 -4.64 -2.07
C LYS A 21 10.33 -4.42 -1.40
N THR A 22 9.75 -3.22 -1.55
CA THR A 22 8.46 -2.89 -0.95
C THR A 22 7.35 -3.77 -1.52
N PHE A 23 7.29 -3.91 -2.84
CA PHE A 23 6.31 -4.80 -3.48
C PHE A 23 6.49 -6.24 -3.00
N GLY A 24 7.72 -6.72 -2.92
CA GLY A 24 8.04 -8.07 -2.46
C GLY A 24 7.68 -8.29 -1.00
N CYS A 25 7.98 -7.33 -0.14
CA CYS A 25 7.63 -7.39 1.29
C CYS A 25 6.12 -7.42 1.50
N CYS A 26 5.38 -6.58 0.77
CA CYS A 26 3.93 -6.55 0.88
C CYS A 26 3.30 -7.88 0.44
N ARG A 27 3.78 -8.45 -0.65
CA ARG A 27 3.31 -9.75 -1.12
C ARG A 27 3.66 -10.86 -0.12
N PHE A 28 4.91 -10.88 0.36
CA PHE A 28 5.37 -11.85 1.36
C PHE A 28 4.52 -11.79 2.62
N LEU A 29 4.31 -10.58 3.15
CA LEU A 29 3.54 -10.38 4.37
C LEU A 29 2.08 -10.82 4.19
N TYR A 30 1.46 -10.45 3.07
CA TYR A 30 0.10 -10.86 2.77
C TYR A 30 -0.03 -12.39 2.80
N ASN A 31 0.89 -13.07 2.11
CA ASN A 31 0.87 -14.53 2.03
C ASN A 31 1.14 -15.20 3.38
N GLN A 32 2.06 -14.68 4.18
CA GLN A 32 2.34 -15.21 5.52
C GLN A 32 1.14 -15.03 6.44
N MET A 33 0.55 -13.84 6.44
CA MET A 33 -0.61 -13.57 7.27
C MET A 33 -1.81 -14.44 6.88
N LEU A 34 -2.03 -14.60 5.59
CA LEU A 34 -3.11 -15.47 5.08
C LEU A 34 -2.87 -16.93 5.47
N ASN A 35 -1.65 -17.43 5.29
CA ASN A 35 -1.31 -18.80 5.63
C ASN A 35 -1.53 -19.08 7.12
N ASP A 36 -1.10 -18.17 7.99
CA ASP A 36 -1.26 -18.33 9.44
C ASP A 36 -2.73 -18.28 9.86
N LYS A 37 -3.53 -17.43 9.21
CA LYS A 37 -4.98 -17.40 9.46
C LYS A 37 -5.66 -18.72 9.08
N ILE A 38 -5.27 -19.30 7.95
CA ILE A 38 -5.82 -20.56 7.48
C ILE A 38 -5.45 -21.68 8.45
N ARG A 39 -4.18 -21.77 8.86
CA ARG A 39 -3.71 -22.81 9.80
C ARG A 39 -4.37 -22.71 11.15
N GLU A 40 -4.50 -21.50 11.69
CA GLU A 40 -5.14 -21.29 12.99
C GLU A 40 -6.61 -21.71 12.94
N TYR A 41 -7.31 -21.35 11.87
CA TYR A 41 -8.71 -21.71 11.72
C TYR A 41 -8.89 -23.23 11.60
N GLU A 42 -8.02 -23.92 10.89
CA GLU A 42 -8.05 -25.38 10.80
C GLU A 42 -7.83 -26.05 12.16
N ALA A 43 -6.94 -25.48 12.98
CA ALA A 43 -6.61 -26.04 14.30
C ALA A 43 -7.66 -25.74 15.36
N THR A 44 -8.19 -24.51 15.42
CA THR A 44 -9.00 -24.02 16.54
C THR A 44 -10.40 -23.54 16.15
N LYS A 45 -10.69 -23.40 14.85
CA LYS A 45 -11.91 -22.79 14.31
C LYS A 45 -12.07 -21.31 14.71
N LYS A 46 -10.97 -20.66 15.13
CA LYS A 46 -10.95 -19.25 15.50
C LYS A 46 -10.18 -18.45 14.48
N MET A 47 -10.61 -17.20 14.26
CA MET A 47 -9.89 -16.26 13.39
C MET A 47 -8.68 -15.69 14.13
N LEU A 48 -7.51 -15.86 13.54
CA LEU A 48 -6.28 -15.31 14.07
C LEU A 48 -6.22 -13.79 13.80
N ARG A 49 -5.91 -13.02 14.83
CA ARG A 49 -5.68 -11.58 14.72
C ARG A 49 -4.18 -11.32 14.71
N ASN A 50 -3.59 -11.45 13.53
CA ASN A 50 -2.18 -11.20 13.35
C ASN A 50 -1.94 -9.77 12.80
N THR A 51 -0.78 -9.21 13.11
CA THR A 51 -0.41 -7.84 12.74
C THR A 51 0.98 -7.83 12.10
N PRO A 52 1.29 -6.81 11.27
CA PRO A 52 2.64 -6.70 10.68
C PRO A 52 3.77 -6.68 11.71
N ALA A 53 3.53 -6.10 12.90
CA ALA A 53 4.55 -6.03 13.95
C ALA A 53 5.05 -7.41 14.36
N MET A 54 4.18 -8.40 14.40
CA MET A 54 4.52 -9.78 14.74
C MET A 54 5.49 -10.39 13.73
N TYR A 55 5.35 -10.02 12.46
CA TYR A 55 6.18 -10.53 11.37
C TYR A 55 7.51 -9.80 11.25
N LYS A 56 7.56 -8.52 11.61
CA LYS A 56 8.81 -7.76 11.63
C LYS A 56 9.83 -8.36 12.60
N LYS A 57 9.37 -8.94 13.70
CA LYS A 57 10.23 -9.59 14.68
C LYS A 57 10.82 -10.87 14.11
N ALA A 58 10.01 -11.69 13.44
CA ALA A 58 10.46 -12.94 12.81
C ALA A 58 11.24 -12.70 11.52
N TYR A 59 10.89 -11.64 10.79
CA TYR A 59 11.48 -11.30 9.49
C TYR A 59 11.96 -9.85 9.49
N PRO A 60 13.17 -9.58 10.05
CA PRO A 60 13.67 -8.20 10.19
C PRO A 60 13.78 -7.40 8.89
N PHE A 61 13.88 -8.06 7.73
CA PHE A 61 13.96 -7.38 6.45
C PHE A 61 12.70 -6.54 6.16
N LEU A 62 11.58 -6.87 6.81
CA LEU A 62 10.34 -6.09 6.67
C LEU A 62 10.48 -4.66 7.21
N LYS A 63 11.48 -4.41 8.07
CA LYS A 63 11.73 -3.08 8.61
C LYS A 63 12.39 -2.12 7.62
N GLU A 64 12.91 -2.65 6.51
CA GLU A 64 13.57 -1.83 5.49
C GLU A 64 12.59 -1.00 4.66
N VAL A 65 11.32 -1.38 4.64
CA VAL A 65 10.30 -0.74 3.81
C VAL A 65 9.33 0.09 4.65
N ASP A 66 8.51 0.89 3.96
CA ASP A 66 7.51 1.75 4.58
C ASP A 66 6.55 0.94 5.46
N SER A 67 6.50 1.26 6.76
CA SER A 67 5.64 0.56 7.73
C SER A 67 4.15 0.75 7.43
N LEU A 68 3.78 1.87 6.83
CA LEU A 68 2.39 2.13 6.45
C LEU A 68 1.97 1.24 5.27
N ALA A 69 2.90 0.92 4.38
CA ALA A 69 2.65 -0.04 3.30
C ALA A 69 2.29 -1.41 3.88
N LEU A 70 3.01 -1.84 4.92
CA LEU A 70 2.74 -3.11 5.59
C LEU A 70 1.42 -3.08 6.37
N ALA A 71 1.10 -1.94 7.01
CA ALA A 71 -0.19 -1.78 7.70
C ALA A 71 -1.36 -1.91 6.71
N ASN A 72 -1.22 -1.35 5.51
CA ASN A 72 -2.25 -1.49 4.47
C ASN A 72 -2.41 -2.93 3.98
N VAL A 73 -1.36 -3.75 4.02
CA VAL A 73 -1.46 -5.18 3.71
C VAL A 73 -2.45 -5.85 4.65
N GLN A 74 -2.34 -5.58 5.96
CA GLN A 74 -3.28 -6.11 6.95
C GLN A 74 -4.72 -5.67 6.63
N MET A 75 -4.91 -4.38 6.35
CA MET A 75 -6.24 -3.85 6.03
C MET A 75 -6.83 -4.49 4.79
N HIS A 76 -6.03 -4.70 3.75
CA HIS A 76 -6.49 -5.35 2.51
C HIS A 76 -6.90 -6.79 2.75
N LEU A 77 -6.13 -7.53 3.55
CA LEU A 77 -6.46 -8.92 3.88
C LEU A 77 -7.75 -9.00 4.71
N GLU A 78 -7.88 -8.14 5.72
CA GLU A 78 -9.10 -8.08 6.54
C GLU A 78 -10.33 -7.74 5.70
N LYS A 79 -10.18 -6.81 4.75
CA LYS A 79 -11.25 -6.45 3.82
C LYS A 79 -11.62 -7.62 2.91
N ALA A 80 -10.64 -8.37 2.43
CA ALA A 80 -10.89 -9.56 1.60
C ALA A 80 -11.70 -10.62 2.36
N TYR A 81 -11.38 -10.83 3.65
CA TYR A 81 -12.15 -11.72 4.51
C TYR A 81 -13.57 -11.22 4.73
N LYS A 82 -13.75 -9.93 5.03
CA LYS A 82 -15.07 -9.34 5.21
C LYS A 82 -15.92 -9.49 3.96
N ASN A 83 -15.34 -9.25 2.79
CA ASN A 83 -16.04 -9.38 1.52
C ASN A 83 -16.49 -10.82 1.29
N PHE A 84 -15.62 -11.78 1.60
CA PHE A 84 -15.94 -13.21 1.48
C PHE A 84 -17.09 -13.61 2.41
N PHE A 85 -17.04 -13.20 3.69
CA PHE A 85 -18.10 -13.50 4.63
C PHE A 85 -19.43 -12.88 4.27
N ARG A 86 -19.41 -11.68 3.69
CA ARG A 86 -20.63 -11.00 3.25
C ARG A 86 -21.20 -11.64 1.99
N ASN A 87 -20.37 -12.06 1.06
CA ASN A 87 -20.77 -12.68 -0.19
C ASN A 87 -19.74 -13.75 -0.62
N PRO A 88 -19.98 -15.04 -0.22
CA PRO A 88 -19.05 -16.12 -0.55
C PRO A 88 -18.80 -16.32 -2.05
N LYS A 89 -19.68 -15.81 -2.91
CA LYS A 89 -19.48 -15.88 -4.35
C LYS A 89 -18.25 -15.10 -4.82
N ILE A 90 -17.81 -14.10 -4.07
CA ILE A 90 -16.59 -13.34 -4.37
C ILE A 90 -15.35 -14.23 -4.30
N GLY A 91 -15.40 -15.27 -3.46
CA GLY A 91 -14.30 -16.19 -3.28
C GLY A 91 -13.46 -15.89 -2.04
N PHE A 92 -12.82 -16.95 -1.54
CA PHE A 92 -11.91 -16.85 -0.40
C PHE A 92 -10.64 -16.08 -0.78
N PRO A 93 -10.00 -15.35 0.15
CA PRO A 93 -8.74 -14.68 -0.15
C PRO A 93 -7.70 -15.65 -0.71
N LYS A 94 -7.00 -15.23 -1.76
CA LYS A 94 -6.03 -16.07 -2.46
C LYS A 94 -4.61 -15.58 -2.22
N PHE A 95 -3.66 -16.52 -2.20
CA PHE A 95 -2.24 -16.20 -2.17
C PHE A 95 -1.84 -15.41 -3.41
N LYS A 96 -0.91 -14.47 -3.23
CA LYS A 96 -0.40 -13.65 -4.33
C LYS A 96 0.87 -14.25 -4.89
N SER A 97 0.91 -14.46 -6.21
CA SER A 97 2.10 -14.96 -6.87
C SER A 97 2.97 -13.81 -7.37
N LYS A 98 4.28 -14.06 -7.45
CA LYS A 98 5.24 -13.06 -7.90
C LYS A 98 4.96 -12.58 -9.33
N HIS A 99 4.53 -13.47 -10.20
CA HIS A 99 4.35 -13.16 -11.63
C HIS A 99 2.94 -12.72 -12.01
N ARG A 100 1.93 -13.10 -11.24
CA ARG A 100 0.52 -12.81 -11.56
C ARG A 100 -0.07 -11.66 -10.77
N SER A 101 0.53 -11.33 -9.63
CA SER A 101 0.00 -10.27 -8.77
C SER A 101 0.47 -8.91 -9.26
N ARG A 102 -0.43 -7.93 -9.19
CA ARG A 102 -0.10 -6.55 -9.49
C ARG A 102 0.94 -6.04 -8.48
N LYS A 103 1.97 -5.39 -8.99
CA LYS A 103 2.98 -4.75 -8.13
C LYS A 103 2.49 -3.38 -7.71
N SER A 104 1.97 -3.31 -6.50
CA SER A 104 1.48 -2.05 -5.94
C SER A 104 1.47 -2.11 -4.42
N TYR A 105 1.54 -0.93 -3.80
CA TYR A 105 1.31 -0.78 -2.37
C TYR A 105 0.72 0.60 -2.11
N THR A 106 0.02 0.71 -0.98
CA THR A 106 -0.60 1.97 -0.55
C THR A 106 0.08 2.46 0.73
N THR A 107 0.35 3.75 0.80
CA THR A 107 0.86 4.41 1.99
C THR A 107 -0.04 5.61 2.31
N ASN A 108 -0.13 5.96 3.60
CA ASN A 108 -1.06 6.98 4.07
C ASN A 108 -0.33 8.24 4.50
N VAL A 109 -1.02 9.37 4.41
CA VAL A 109 -0.50 10.64 4.93
C VAL A 109 -0.67 10.66 6.44
N VAL A 110 0.45 10.76 7.15
CA VAL A 110 0.51 10.87 8.61
C VAL A 110 1.59 11.88 8.96
N ASN A 111 1.20 12.97 9.61
CA ASN A 111 2.13 14.00 10.09
C ASN A 111 3.10 14.53 9.01
N GLY A 112 2.59 14.79 7.80
CA GLY A 112 3.39 15.40 6.74
C GLY A 112 4.45 14.48 6.13
N ASN A 113 4.32 13.17 6.27
CA ASN A 113 5.27 12.19 5.74
C ASN A 113 5.29 12.10 4.21
N ILE A 114 4.24 12.59 3.57
CA ILE A 114 4.12 12.63 2.10
C ILE A 114 3.94 14.08 1.69
N GLN A 115 4.72 14.54 0.71
CA GLN A 115 4.64 15.90 0.19
C GLN A 115 4.58 15.86 -1.32
N VAL A 116 3.74 16.71 -1.91
CA VAL A 116 3.56 16.80 -3.36
C VAL A 116 3.92 18.20 -3.83
N GLU A 117 4.81 18.29 -4.79
CA GLU A 117 5.15 19.50 -5.49
C GLU A 117 4.82 19.35 -6.98
N ASP A 118 5.03 20.38 -7.79
CA ASP A 118 4.66 20.35 -9.22
C ASP A 118 5.39 19.26 -10.01
N HIS A 119 6.64 18.98 -9.67
CA HIS A 119 7.47 18.04 -10.44
C HIS A 119 8.01 16.88 -9.63
N ARG A 120 7.60 16.73 -8.37
CA ARG A 120 8.12 15.67 -7.52
C ARG A 120 7.17 15.32 -6.36
N ILE A 121 7.31 14.12 -5.87
CA ILE A 121 6.57 13.63 -4.71
C ILE A 121 7.55 13.04 -3.71
N LYS A 122 7.36 13.37 -2.42
CA LYS A 122 8.15 12.79 -1.33
C LYS A 122 7.36 11.67 -0.68
N LEU A 123 7.97 10.50 -0.61
CA LEU A 123 7.34 9.30 -0.05
C LEU A 123 8.20 8.72 1.08
N PRO A 124 7.59 8.06 2.07
CA PRO A 124 8.35 7.42 3.15
C PRO A 124 9.40 6.47 2.61
N LYS A 125 10.61 6.53 3.17
CA LYS A 125 11.78 5.71 2.78
C LYS A 125 12.37 6.04 1.40
N LEU A 126 11.59 6.58 0.49
CA LEU A 126 12.01 6.84 -0.90
C LEU A 126 12.53 8.25 -1.13
N LYS A 127 12.21 9.19 -0.23
CA LYS A 127 12.51 10.62 -0.38
C LYS A 127 11.80 11.20 -1.62
N TRP A 128 12.42 12.14 -2.32
CA TRP A 128 11.80 12.80 -3.44
C TRP A 128 11.97 12.00 -4.73
N ILE A 129 10.84 11.75 -5.41
CA ILE A 129 10.80 11.08 -6.71
C ILE A 129 10.23 12.07 -7.73
N ARG A 130 10.88 12.15 -8.89
CA ARG A 130 10.38 12.98 -9.99
C ARG A 130 9.00 12.48 -10.42
N MET A 131 8.07 13.43 -10.62
CA MET A 131 6.68 13.12 -10.99
C MET A 131 6.22 14.08 -12.08
N LYS A 132 5.47 13.55 -13.05
CA LYS A 132 4.83 14.36 -14.07
C LYS A 132 3.38 14.63 -13.65
N LYS A 133 3.18 15.77 -12.99
CA LYS A 133 1.86 16.20 -12.55
C LYS A 133 1.22 17.02 -13.68
N HIS A 134 0.17 16.50 -14.26
CA HIS A 134 -0.52 17.13 -15.40
C HIS A 134 -1.89 17.72 -15.03
N ARG A 135 -2.22 17.75 -13.74
CA ARG A 135 -3.44 18.36 -13.22
C ARG A 135 -3.18 18.99 -11.88
N ASP A 136 -3.72 20.19 -11.69
CA ASP A 136 -3.74 20.82 -10.38
C ASP A 136 -4.95 20.35 -9.60
N ILE A 137 -4.79 20.25 -8.29
CA ILE A 137 -5.83 19.78 -7.39
C ILE A 137 -6.36 20.99 -6.62
N ALA A 138 -7.67 21.14 -6.56
CA ALA A 138 -8.30 22.24 -5.87
C ALA A 138 -7.90 22.26 -4.39
N GLU A 139 -7.66 23.44 -3.82
CA GLU A 139 -7.20 23.65 -2.45
C GLU A 139 -8.09 23.01 -1.38
N LYS A 140 -9.37 22.84 -1.68
CA LYS A 140 -10.36 22.23 -0.77
C LYS A 140 -10.22 20.72 -0.61
N TYR A 141 -9.26 20.09 -1.29
CA TYR A 141 -9.01 18.65 -1.19
C TYR A 141 -7.73 18.39 -0.43
N CYS A 142 -7.77 17.38 0.43
CA CYS A 142 -6.61 16.93 1.20
C CYS A 142 -6.13 15.57 0.72
N LEU A 143 -4.82 15.44 0.55
CA LEU A 143 -4.20 14.16 0.24
C LEU A 143 -4.37 13.21 1.42
N LYS A 144 -4.89 12.02 1.18
CA LYS A 144 -5.10 10.98 2.21
C LYS A 144 -4.15 9.82 2.07
N SER A 145 -3.94 9.36 0.84
CA SER A 145 -3.08 8.22 0.59
C SER A 145 -2.51 8.26 -0.82
N VAL A 146 -1.46 7.47 -1.01
CA VAL A 146 -0.82 7.30 -2.32
C VAL A 146 -0.64 5.82 -2.58
N THR A 147 -1.07 5.36 -3.73
CA THR A 147 -0.82 3.99 -4.20
C THR A 147 0.23 4.04 -5.28
N ILE A 148 1.36 3.38 -5.02
CA ILE A 148 2.46 3.27 -5.98
C ILE A 148 2.32 1.94 -6.71
N SER A 149 2.44 1.98 -8.03
CA SER A 149 2.34 0.77 -8.86
C SER A 149 3.40 0.76 -9.97
N MET A 150 3.74 -0.45 -10.39
CA MET A 150 4.59 -0.65 -11.56
C MET A 150 3.80 -1.49 -12.57
N GLU A 151 3.70 -0.97 -13.79
CA GLU A 151 3.06 -1.69 -14.89
C GLU A 151 4.01 -2.76 -15.47
N PRO A 152 3.49 -3.78 -16.16
CA PRO A 152 4.35 -4.78 -16.82
C PRO A 152 5.37 -4.17 -17.78
N SER A 153 5.08 -2.99 -18.32
CA SER A 153 6.01 -2.23 -19.18
C SER A 153 7.24 -1.69 -18.42
N GLY A 154 7.24 -1.76 -17.09
CA GLY A 154 8.28 -1.18 -16.26
C GLY A 154 8.04 0.26 -15.87
N LYS A 155 6.93 0.85 -16.27
CA LYS A 155 6.57 2.23 -15.92
C LYS A 155 5.94 2.28 -14.54
N TYR A 156 6.30 3.33 -13.76
CA TYR A 156 5.83 3.54 -12.39
C TYR A 156 4.81 4.66 -12.35
N TYR A 157 3.79 4.49 -11.49
CA TYR A 157 2.72 5.45 -11.31
C TYR A 157 2.43 5.66 -9.83
N ALA A 158 1.99 6.88 -9.50
CA ALA A 158 1.47 7.22 -8.19
C ALA A 158 0.01 7.65 -8.35
N SER A 159 -0.90 6.95 -7.67
CA SER A 159 -2.31 7.33 -7.59
C SER A 159 -2.53 8.06 -6.28
N LEU A 160 -2.85 9.35 -6.36
CA LEU A 160 -3.03 10.21 -5.21
C LEU A 160 -4.52 10.29 -4.89
N LEU A 161 -4.90 9.84 -3.70
CA LEU A 161 -6.29 9.90 -3.24
C LEU A 161 -6.49 11.14 -2.37
N TYR A 162 -7.42 11.98 -2.79
CA TYR A 162 -7.79 13.21 -2.09
C TYR A 162 -9.22 13.11 -1.57
N GLU A 163 -9.45 13.65 -0.39
CA GLU A 163 -10.78 13.80 0.17
C GLU A 163 -11.16 15.28 0.24
N LYS A 164 -12.40 15.58 -0.09
CA LYS A 164 -12.97 16.88 0.14
C LYS A 164 -13.40 16.96 1.59
N SER A 165 -12.85 17.87 2.34
CA SER A 165 -13.27 18.31 3.68
C SER A 165 -12.20 18.26 4.74
N ASP A 166 -12.40 19.09 5.76
CA ASP A 166 -11.79 19.04 7.10
C ASP A 166 -10.27 18.94 7.17
N CYS A 167 -9.57 19.52 6.18
CA CYS A 167 -8.13 19.70 6.25
C CYS A 167 -7.71 20.64 7.38
N GLU A 168 -8.65 21.36 7.94
CA GLU A 168 -8.43 22.36 8.99
C GLU A 168 -7.87 21.77 10.29
N ASN A 169 -8.07 20.46 10.49
CA ASN A 169 -7.64 19.77 11.71
C ASN A 169 -6.31 19.04 11.56
N GLN A 170 -5.59 19.19 10.44
CA GLN A 170 -4.35 18.48 10.18
C GLN A 170 -3.10 19.39 10.20
N ALA A 171 -3.24 20.54 10.80
CA ALA A 171 -2.09 21.45 10.95
C ALA A 171 -1.03 20.86 11.88
#